data_a681ad870228eafd71b55c3acc4f3836
#
_entry.id   a681ad870228eafd71b55c3acc4f3836
#
_cell.length_a   1.000
_cell.length_b   1.000
_cell.length_c   1.000
_cell.angle_alpha   90.00
_cell.angle_beta   90.00
_cell.angle_gamma   90.00
#
_symmetry.space_group_name_H-M   'P 1'
#
loop_
_entity.id
_entity.type
_entity.pdbx_description
1 polymer ?
#
loop_
_entity_poly.entity_id
_entity_poly.type
_entity_poly.pdbx_seq_one_letter_code
_entity_poly.pdbx_strand_id
1 'polypeptide(L)'
;MTFRVEKKLFIKKENLLDFKEKISSIGATNLYKSRKVQSIYFDNMNKDMYNDSIEGLNPRKKIRVRNYPDNINKYFLLEYKISSIEGRFKVNKEISQKRFDELKFNGIFDKKYGVCKPILNVIYDREYLVNDNIRITIDTNILYNM
;
A
#
# COMPACT_ATOMS: atom_id res chain seq x y z
N MET A 1 15.43 7.70 -12.92
CA MET A 1 14.00 7.30 -12.92
C MET A 1 13.95 5.81 -13.25
N THR A 2 13.49 4.99 -12.33
CA THR A 2 13.37 3.56 -12.55
C THR A 2 11.95 3.24 -13.00
N PHE A 3 11.80 2.66 -14.17
CA PHE A 3 10.51 2.15 -14.61
C PHE A 3 10.19 0.87 -13.84
N ARG A 4 9.08 0.90 -13.11
CA ARG A 4 8.54 -0.27 -12.45
C ARG A 4 7.32 -0.75 -13.22
N VAL A 5 7.39 -1.97 -13.72
CA VAL A 5 6.21 -2.67 -14.21
C VAL A 5 5.69 -3.54 -13.07
N GLU A 6 4.45 -3.31 -12.68
CA GLU A 6 3.79 -4.06 -11.62
C GLU A 6 2.55 -4.74 -12.20
N LYS A 7 2.41 -6.03 -11.92
CA LYS A 7 1.21 -6.80 -12.24
C LYS A 7 0.58 -7.29 -10.95
N LYS A 8 -0.71 -7.08 -10.81
CA LYS A 8 -1.51 -7.57 -9.68
C LYS A 8 -2.36 -8.73 -10.15
N LEU A 9 -2.24 -9.85 -9.44
CA LEU A 9 -2.97 -11.07 -9.76
C LEU A 9 -3.80 -11.47 -8.57
N PHE A 10 -5.03 -11.91 -8.81
CA PHE A 10 -5.88 -12.51 -7.81
C PHE A 10 -5.71 -14.03 -7.86
N ILE A 11 -5.38 -14.62 -6.71
CA ILE A 11 -5.25 -16.09 -6.57
C ILE A 11 -6.28 -16.55 -5.55
N LYS A 12 -7.09 -17.52 -5.92
CA LYS A 12 -8.04 -18.15 -5.00
C LYS A 12 -7.27 -18.81 -3.86
N LYS A 13 -7.80 -18.74 -2.65
CA LYS A 13 -7.17 -19.30 -1.45
C LYS A 13 -6.82 -20.78 -1.63
N GLU A 14 -7.67 -21.55 -2.26
CA GLU A 14 -7.47 -22.97 -2.54
C GLU A 14 -6.28 -23.25 -3.49
N ASN A 15 -5.88 -22.28 -4.31
CA ASN A 15 -4.79 -22.40 -5.26
C ASN A 15 -3.48 -21.80 -4.75
N LEU A 16 -3.46 -21.24 -3.55
CA LEU A 16 -2.28 -20.52 -3.03
C LEU A 16 -1.09 -21.46 -2.84
N LEU A 17 -1.30 -22.63 -2.28
CA LEU A 17 -0.22 -23.60 -2.05
C LEU A 17 0.41 -24.05 -3.37
N ASP A 18 -0.40 -24.39 -4.34
CA ASP A 18 0.08 -24.77 -5.68
C ASP A 18 0.88 -23.65 -6.35
N PHE A 19 0.40 -22.42 -6.21
CA PHE A 19 1.13 -21.24 -6.72
C PHE A 19 2.50 -21.09 -6.04
N LYS A 20 2.56 -21.21 -4.72
CA LYS A 20 3.81 -21.11 -3.97
C LYS A 20 4.80 -22.21 -4.38
N GLU A 21 4.32 -23.43 -4.56
CA GLU A 21 5.15 -24.54 -5.01
C GLU A 21 5.71 -24.30 -6.41
N LYS A 22 4.89 -23.78 -7.32
CA LYS A 22 5.30 -23.47 -8.68
C LYS A 22 6.39 -22.40 -8.73
N ILE A 23 6.20 -21.29 -8.02
CA ILE A 23 7.21 -20.21 -8.01
C ILE A 23 8.50 -20.64 -7.31
N SER A 24 8.40 -21.49 -6.29
CA SER A 24 9.57 -22.08 -5.64
C SER A 24 10.32 -22.99 -6.59
N SER A 25 9.62 -23.81 -7.39
CA SER A 25 10.24 -24.72 -8.34
C SER A 25 11.02 -24.01 -9.46
N ILE A 26 10.64 -22.80 -9.80
CA ILE A 26 11.34 -21.99 -10.80
C ILE A 26 12.41 -21.07 -10.19
N GLY A 27 12.68 -21.19 -8.90
CA GLY A 27 13.79 -20.54 -8.24
C GLY A 27 13.46 -19.35 -7.33
N ALA A 28 12.18 -19.09 -7.05
CA ALA A 28 11.81 -18.02 -6.12
C ALA A 28 12.25 -18.36 -4.68
N THR A 29 12.88 -17.42 -4.01
CA THR A 29 13.36 -17.54 -2.62
C THR A 29 12.83 -16.39 -1.77
N ASN A 30 12.86 -16.57 -0.46
CA ASN A 30 12.48 -15.52 0.47
C ASN A 30 13.46 -14.34 0.39
N LEU A 31 12.92 -13.15 0.17
CA LEU A 31 13.71 -11.92 0.16
C LEU A 31 13.82 -11.31 1.56
N TYR A 32 12.69 -11.23 2.25
CA TYR A 32 12.57 -10.75 3.63
C TYR A 32 11.62 -11.64 4.41
N LYS A 33 11.71 -11.57 5.75
CA LYS A 33 10.75 -12.20 6.62
C LYS A 33 9.36 -11.64 6.37
N SER A 34 8.34 -12.50 6.37
CA SER A 34 6.95 -12.06 6.26
C SER A 34 6.56 -11.17 7.44
N ARG A 35 5.68 -10.23 7.20
CA ARG A 35 5.22 -9.31 8.23
C ARG A 35 3.79 -8.85 7.98
N LYS A 36 3.15 -8.42 9.06
CA LYS A 36 1.84 -7.78 8.99
C LYS A 36 2.01 -6.33 8.54
N VAL A 37 1.15 -5.91 7.63
CA VAL A 37 1.12 -4.53 7.09
C VAL A 37 -0.23 -3.93 7.38
N GLN A 38 -0.25 -2.73 7.93
CA GLN A 38 -1.44 -1.92 8.10
C GLN A 38 -1.33 -0.65 7.28
N SER A 39 -2.36 -0.34 6.52
CA SER A 39 -2.43 0.89 5.74
C SER A 39 -3.75 1.61 6.03
N ILE A 40 -3.65 2.87 6.38
CA ILE A 40 -4.81 3.74 6.62
C ILE A 40 -4.83 4.76 5.49
N TYR A 41 -5.88 4.70 4.67
CA TYR A 41 -6.06 5.58 3.52
C TYR A 41 -6.87 6.80 3.89
N PHE A 42 -6.46 7.95 3.36
CA PHE A 42 -7.10 9.23 3.54
C PHE A 42 -7.77 9.67 2.25
N ASP A 43 -8.93 10.27 2.36
CA ASP A 43 -9.63 10.86 1.21
C ASP A 43 -10.53 12.00 1.72
N ASN A 44 -11.02 12.82 0.79
CA ASN A 44 -12.01 13.83 1.13
C ASN A 44 -13.39 13.19 1.34
N MET A 45 -14.34 13.99 1.79
CA MET A 45 -15.68 13.51 2.11
C MET A 45 -16.39 12.89 0.89
N ASN A 46 -16.10 13.36 -0.30
CA ASN A 46 -16.70 12.87 -1.55
C ASN A 46 -15.96 11.65 -2.13
N LYS A 47 -14.88 11.20 -1.51
CA LYS A 47 -14.05 10.10 -2.00
C LYS A 47 -13.48 10.36 -3.41
N ASP A 48 -13.06 11.58 -3.67
CA ASP A 48 -12.60 12.00 -4.99
C ASP A 48 -11.31 11.29 -5.42
N MET A 49 -10.39 11.02 -4.47
CA MET A 49 -9.17 10.25 -4.79
C MET A 49 -9.52 8.83 -5.23
N TYR A 50 -10.46 8.20 -4.55
CA TYR A 50 -10.94 6.87 -4.89
C TYR A 50 -11.61 6.87 -6.27
N ASN A 51 -12.48 7.83 -6.52
CA ASN A 51 -13.20 7.95 -7.79
C ASN A 51 -12.23 8.21 -8.95
N ASP A 52 -11.27 9.12 -8.77
CA ASP A 52 -10.24 9.40 -9.78
C ASP A 52 -9.43 8.14 -10.11
N SER A 53 -9.15 7.32 -9.10
CA SER A 53 -8.41 6.07 -9.28
C SER A 53 -9.21 5.05 -10.09
N ILE A 54 -10.51 4.91 -9.81
CA ILE A 54 -11.39 3.99 -10.55
C ILE A 54 -11.53 4.43 -12.01
N GLU A 55 -11.71 5.73 -12.24
CA GLU A 55 -11.87 6.29 -13.58
C GLU A 55 -10.55 6.38 -14.36
N GLY A 56 -9.42 6.15 -13.69
CA GLY A 56 -8.10 6.22 -14.31
C GLY A 56 -7.67 7.64 -14.70
N LEU A 57 -8.22 8.65 -14.03
CA LEU A 57 -7.89 10.05 -14.33
C LEU A 57 -6.45 10.37 -13.95
N ASN A 58 -5.84 11.27 -14.71
CA ASN A 58 -4.51 11.81 -14.45
C ASN A 58 -4.56 13.35 -14.42
N PRO A 59 -3.86 14.01 -13.50
CA PRO A 59 -3.15 13.43 -12.37
C PRO A 59 -4.11 12.91 -11.28
N ARG A 60 -3.70 11.85 -10.59
CA ARG A 60 -4.43 11.36 -9.42
C ARG A 60 -3.48 11.08 -8.26
N LYS A 61 -4.00 11.04 -7.06
CA LYS A 61 -3.20 10.88 -5.84
C LYS A 61 -3.85 9.85 -4.91
N LYS A 62 -3.01 9.16 -4.16
CA LYS A 62 -3.42 8.36 -2.99
C LYS A 62 -2.57 8.78 -1.82
N ILE A 63 -3.20 8.96 -0.66
CA ILE A 63 -2.54 9.30 0.59
C ILE A 63 -2.82 8.18 1.58
N ARG A 64 -1.76 7.65 2.18
CA ARG A 64 -1.91 6.64 3.23
C ARG A 64 -0.84 6.81 4.30
N VAL A 65 -1.16 6.35 5.50
CA VAL A 65 -0.17 6.10 6.55
C VAL A 65 -0.03 4.60 6.71
N ARG A 66 1.18 4.11 6.58
CA ARG A 66 1.51 2.69 6.70
C ARG A 66 2.30 2.44 7.97
N ASN A 67 1.99 1.34 8.65
CA ASN A 67 2.79 0.85 9.76
C ASN A 67 2.88 -0.68 9.70
N TYR A 68 3.72 -1.22 10.59
CA TYR A 68 3.95 -2.66 10.72
C TYR A 68 3.66 -3.03 12.19
N PRO A 69 2.42 -3.48 12.50
CA PRO A 69 1.95 -3.61 13.87
C PRO A 69 2.78 -4.55 14.75
N ASP A 70 3.40 -5.57 14.15
CA ASP A 70 4.18 -6.56 14.90
C ASP A 70 5.65 -6.16 15.12
N ASN A 71 6.08 -5.03 14.59
CA ASN A 71 7.43 -4.53 14.82
C ASN A 71 7.57 -3.98 16.24
N ILE A 72 8.70 -4.30 16.88
CA ILE A 72 9.04 -3.79 18.22
C ILE A 72 9.19 -2.27 18.16
N ASN A 73 9.93 -1.77 17.18
CA ASN A 73 10.07 -0.34 16.93
C ASN A 73 8.96 0.13 16.00
N LYS A 74 7.95 0.75 16.59
CA LYS A 74 6.82 1.26 15.81
C LYS A 74 7.21 2.56 15.11
N TYR A 75 7.04 2.57 13.81
CA TYR A 75 7.17 3.78 13.02
C TYR A 75 6.03 3.85 12.02
N PHE A 76 5.73 5.07 11.61
CA PHE A 76 4.63 5.33 10.68
C PHE A 76 5.20 6.02 9.46
N LEU A 77 4.81 5.54 8.28
CA LEU A 77 5.19 6.13 7.01
C LEU A 77 3.99 6.84 6.39
N LEU A 78 4.09 8.16 6.27
CA LEU A 78 3.14 8.93 5.47
C LEU A 78 3.58 8.85 4.02
N GLU A 79 2.73 8.31 3.16
CA GLU A 79 3.05 8.05 1.77
C GLU A 79 2.05 8.75 0.84
N TYR A 80 2.60 9.45 -0.14
CA TYR A 80 1.85 10.04 -1.25
C TYR A 80 2.22 9.30 -2.52
N LYS A 81 1.22 8.75 -3.18
CA LYS A 81 1.39 8.12 -4.50
C LYS A 81 0.69 9.00 -5.52
N ILE A 82 1.45 9.50 -6.48
CA ILE A 82 0.96 10.39 -7.52
C ILE A 82 1.13 9.70 -8.86
N SER A 83 0.06 9.61 -9.64
CA SER A 83 0.10 9.14 -11.02
C SER A 83 -0.20 10.30 -11.95
N SER A 84 0.69 10.54 -12.91
CA SER A 84 0.54 11.59 -13.90
C SER A 84 0.81 11.02 -15.30
N ILE A 85 0.60 11.83 -16.32
CA ILE A 85 0.94 11.47 -17.71
C ILE A 85 2.44 11.18 -17.84
N GLU A 86 3.27 11.88 -17.07
CA GLU A 86 4.73 11.76 -17.12
C GLU A 86 5.26 10.55 -16.35
N GLY A 87 4.46 9.95 -15.48
CA GLY A 87 4.88 8.78 -14.71
C GLY A 87 4.24 8.70 -13.33
N ARG A 88 4.77 7.78 -12.52
CA ARG A 88 4.31 7.54 -11.15
C ARG A 88 5.39 8.00 -10.18
N PHE A 89 4.98 8.77 -9.18
CA PHE A 89 5.86 9.30 -8.15
C PHE A 89 5.38 8.82 -6.79
N LYS A 90 6.33 8.54 -5.90
CA LYS A 90 6.05 8.16 -4.52
C LYS A 90 6.91 9.02 -3.60
N VAL A 91 6.26 9.67 -2.65
CA VAL A 91 6.94 10.44 -1.60
C VAL A 91 6.62 9.79 -0.26
N ASN A 92 7.66 9.48 0.51
CA ASN A 92 7.52 8.88 1.84
C ASN A 92 8.12 9.81 2.88
N LYS A 93 7.46 9.87 4.04
CA LYS A 93 7.97 10.59 5.20
C LYS A 93 7.68 9.79 6.46
N GLU A 94 8.70 9.54 7.27
CA GLU A 94 8.50 8.96 8.58
C GLU A 94 7.89 9.99 9.51
N ILE A 95 6.85 9.60 10.24
CA ILE A 95 6.16 10.45 11.21
C ILE A 95 6.08 9.75 12.56
N SER A 96 5.97 10.54 13.63
CA SER A 96 5.78 10.02 14.99
C SER A 96 4.36 9.53 15.23
N GLN A 97 4.17 8.75 16.28
CA GLN A 97 2.84 8.36 16.76
C GLN A 97 1.96 9.58 17.04
N LYS A 98 2.52 10.58 17.69
CA LYS A 98 1.81 11.83 17.98
C LYS A 98 1.33 12.51 16.71
N ARG A 99 2.19 12.61 15.71
CA ARG A 99 1.84 13.23 14.42
C ARG A 99 0.75 12.42 13.71
N PHE A 100 0.84 11.09 13.75
CA PHE A 100 -0.20 10.23 13.18
C PHE A 100 -1.56 10.46 13.86
N ASP A 101 -1.58 10.55 15.19
CA ASP A 101 -2.82 10.81 15.93
C ASP A 101 -3.42 12.17 15.57
N GLU A 102 -2.59 13.19 15.41
CA GLU A 102 -3.01 14.51 14.94
C GLU A 102 -3.64 14.42 13.53
N LEU A 103 -3.01 13.71 12.61
CA LEU A 103 -3.49 13.56 11.24
C LEU A 103 -4.82 12.81 11.19
N LYS A 104 -4.99 11.79 12.02
CA LYS A 104 -6.27 11.06 12.10
C LYS A 104 -7.42 11.97 12.56
N PHE A 105 -7.15 12.88 13.46
CA PHE A 105 -8.16 13.78 13.99
C PHE A 105 -8.40 14.99 13.08
N ASN A 106 -7.34 15.69 12.69
CA ASN A 106 -7.42 16.93 11.92
C ASN A 106 -7.51 16.72 10.42
N GLY A 107 -7.05 15.57 9.93
CA GLY A 107 -6.93 15.30 8.51
C GLY A 107 -5.64 15.85 7.91
N ILE A 108 -5.51 15.64 6.61
CA ILE A 108 -4.39 16.10 5.78
C ILE A 108 -4.96 17.03 4.71
N PHE A 109 -4.43 18.24 4.61
CA PHE A 109 -4.84 19.18 3.56
C PHE A 109 -4.07 18.88 2.27
N ASP A 110 -4.81 18.74 1.18
CA ASP A 110 -4.28 18.62 -0.18
C ASP A 110 -4.83 19.73 -1.07
N LYS A 111 -3.96 20.31 -1.89
CA LYS A 111 -4.37 21.43 -2.76
C LYS A 111 -5.52 21.08 -3.71
N LYS A 112 -5.54 19.86 -4.22
CA LYS A 112 -6.56 19.41 -5.16
C LYS A 112 -7.82 18.90 -4.47
N TYR A 113 -7.65 18.14 -3.38
CA TYR A 113 -8.74 17.39 -2.76
C TYR A 113 -9.28 18.02 -1.47
N GLY A 114 -8.60 19.05 -0.96
CA GLY A 114 -8.98 19.69 0.29
C GLY A 114 -8.59 18.86 1.51
N VAL A 115 -9.38 18.94 2.57
CA VAL A 115 -9.13 18.19 3.81
C VAL A 115 -9.47 16.72 3.61
N CYS A 116 -8.48 15.85 3.78
CA CYS A 116 -8.63 14.41 3.67
C CYS A 116 -8.52 13.76 5.04
N LYS A 117 -9.47 12.90 5.37
CA LYS A 117 -9.51 12.17 6.64
C LYS A 117 -9.43 10.66 6.40
N PRO A 118 -9.12 9.87 7.44
CA PRO A 118 -9.10 8.42 7.31
C PRO A 118 -10.45 7.88 6.84
N ILE A 119 -10.46 7.07 5.80
CA ILE A 119 -11.67 6.46 5.25
C ILE A 119 -11.61 4.94 5.22
N LEU A 120 -10.41 4.37 5.21
CA LEU A 120 -10.23 2.93 5.04
C LEU A 120 -9.00 2.46 5.79
N ASN A 121 -9.16 1.42 6.59
CA ASN A 121 -8.07 0.72 7.26
C ASN A 121 -7.97 -0.68 6.66
N VAL A 122 -6.79 -1.05 6.17
CA VAL A 122 -6.52 -2.36 5.58
C VAL A 122 -5.37 -3.00 6.33
N ILE A 123 -5.57 -4.22 6.79
CA ILE A 123 -4.51 -5.03 7.43
C ILE A 123 -4.38 -6.34 6.66
N TYR A 124 -3.15 -6.75 6.41
CA TYR A 124 -2.86 -8.02 5.74
C TYR A 124 -1.47 -8.53 6.11
N ASP A 125 -1.25 -9.81 5.85
CA ASP A 125 0.05 -10.46 5.97
C ASP A 125 0.74 -10.44 4.61
N ARG A 126 2.01 -10.02 4.57
CA ARG A 126 2.77 -9.93 3.33
C ARG A 126 4.02 -10.81 3.38
N GLU A 127 4.14 -11.69 2.40
CA GLU A 127 5.36 -12.44 2.14
C GLU A 127 6.14 -11.77 1.02
N TYR A 128 7.45 -11.84 1.11
CA TYR A 128 8.37 -11.20 0.17
C TYR A 128 9.28 -12.26 -0.45
N LEU A 129 9.18 -12.42 -1.77
CA LEU A 129 10.00 -13.37 -2.52
C LEU A 129 10.71 -12.65 -3.66
N VAL A 130 11.77 -13.30 -4.14
CA VAL A 130 12.54 -12.81 -5.28
C VAL A 130 12.92 -13.97 -6.17
N ASN A 131 12.87 -13.76 -7.47
CA ASN A 131 13.41 -14.65 -8.49
C ASN A 131 14.14 -13.78 -9.51
N ASP A 132 15.48 -13.88 -9.54
CA ASP A 132 16.33 -12.99 -10.31
C ASP A 132 16.01 -11.51 -10.02
N ASN A 133 15.58 -10.76 -11.01
CA ASN A 133 15.22 -9.34 -10.86
C ASN A 133 13.74 -9.10 -10.58
N ILE A 134 12.96 -10.16 -10.43
CA ILE A 134 11.53 -10.06 -10.20
C ILE A 134 11.25 -10.17 -8.70
N ARG A 135 10.56 -9.17 -8.15
CA ARG A 135 10.07 -9.21 -6.78
C ARG A 135 8.61 -9.65 -6.78
N ILE A 136 8.31 -10.58 -5.90
CA ILE A 136 6.97 -11.14 -5.74
C ILE A 136 6.52 -10.85 -4.31
N THR A 137 5.36 -10.25 -4.14
CA THR A 137 4.73 -10.12 -2.83
C THR A 137 3.42 -10.89 -2.84
N ILE A 138 3.17 -11.61 -1.75
CA ILE A 138 1.92 -12.36 -1.58
C ILE A 138 1.21 -11.80 -0.36
N ASP A 139 0.03 -11.25 -0.58
CA ASP A 139 -0.80 -10.67 0.47
C ASP A 139 -1.93 -11.63 0.80
N THR A 140 -2.03 -12.00 2.08
CA THR A 140 -3.03 -12.94 2.60
C THR A 140 -3.72 -12.35 3.84
N ASN A 141 -4.82 -12.96 4.25
CA ASN A 141 -5.58 -12.58 5.44
C ASN A 141 -5.94 -11.09 5.44
N ILE A 142 -6.47 -10.63 4.30
CA ILE A 142 -6.79 -9.22 4.10
C ILE A 142 -8.08 -8.87 4.82
N LEU A 143 -8.00 -7.89 5.73
CA LEU A 143 -9.14 -7.37 6.49
C LEU A 143 -9.32 -5.89 6.20
N TYR A 144 -10.56 -5.47 5.99
CA TYR A 144 -10.94 -4.09 5.73
C TYR A 144 -11.83 -3.57 6.85
N ASN A 145 -11.63 -2.30 7.19
CA ASN A 145 -12.52 -1.57 8.09
C ASN A 145 -12.65 -0.13 7.59
N MET A 146 -13.86 0.29 7.36
CA MET A 146 -14.15 1.65 6.92
C MET A 146 -14.48 2.56 8.09
#